data_3d06fdb290a7e970c4a3660478cd63cc
#
_entry.id   3d06fdb290a7e970c4a3660478cd63cc
#
_cell.length_a   1.000
_cell.length_b   1.000
_cell.length_c   1.000
_cell.angle_alpha   90.00
_cell.angle_beta   90.00
_cell.angle_gamma   90.00
#
_symmetry.space_group_name_H-M   'P 1'
#
loop_
_entity.id
_entity.type
_entity.pdbx_description
1 polymer ?
#
loop_
_entity_poly.entity_id
_entity_poly.type
_entity_poly.pdbx_seq_one_letter_code
_entity_poly.pdbx_strand_id
1 'polypeptide(L)'
;MAMTLKEKSANTHVKTEWPAALKAEFAREAERPNGCVGSELLSETGKLRVWTIRLKPGERIGFHRHVLNYFWTSVNGGRGRQHLMDGTTVEYSYYPGETRHETYGAGEFKVHDLENLGDDDMIFITVESIEGSANKPLPIPDTVRLKAA
;
A
#
# COMPACT_ATOMS: atom_id res chain seq x y z
N MET A 1 -11.01 2.72 27.68
CA MET A 1 -10.61 3.58 26.75
C MET A 1 -9.20 3.46 26.32
N ALA A 2 -8.46 2.59 26.91
CA ALA A 2 -7.11 2.28 26.45
C ALA A 2 -7.06 1.79 25.00
N MET A 3 -8.18 1.37 24.47
CA MET A 3 -8.23 0.81 23.12
C MET A 3 -7.95 1.81 22.01
N THR A 4 -8.16 3.11 22.26
CA THR A 4 -8.01 4.14 21.25
C THR A 4 -6.64 4.13 20.61
N LEU A 5 -5.59 3.94 21.38
CA LEU A 5 -4.22 3.92 20.86
C LEU A 5 -3.92 2.70 20.01
N LYS A 6 -4.63 1.58 20.25
CA LYS A 6 -4.46 0.37 19.46
C LYS A 6 -5.29 0.40 18.17
N GLU A 7 -6.33 1.25 18.12
CA GLU A 7 -7.22 1.32 16.98
C GLU A 7 -6.70 2.21 15.88
N LYS A 8 -5.70 3.02 16.16
CA LYS A 8 -5.18 4.02 15.20
C LYS A 8 -3.68 3.95 15.14
N SER A 9 -3.14 4.01 13.93
CA SER A 9 -1.74 4.29 13.74
C SER A 9 -1.47 5.72 14.20
N ALA A 10 -0.40 5.93 14.94
CA ALA A 10 0.10 7.27 15.16
C ALA A 10 0.64 7.79 13.83
N ASN A 11 0.23 8.98 13.42
CA ASN A 11 0.71 9.55 12.17
C ASN A 11 1.12 11.00 12.34
N THR A 12 2.10 11.41 11.54
CA THR A 12 2.62 12.77 11.52
C THR A 12 2.69 13.26 10.09
N HIS A 13 2.04 14.39 9.83
CA HIS A 13 2.09 15.03 8.52
C HIS A 13 3.38 15.83 8.41
N VAL A 14 4.09 15.63 7.31
CA VAL A 14 5.34 16.32 7.01
C VAL A 14 5.10 17.27 5.85
N LYS A 15 5.34 18.55 6.09
CA LYS A 15 5.15 19.59 5.07
C LYS A 15 6.46 19.85 4.33
N THR A 16 6.92 18.85 3.60
CA THR A 16 8.13 18.96 2.81
C THR A 16 7.79 18.74 1.34
N GLU A 17 8.30 19.60 0.48
CA GLU A 17 8.10 19.43 -0.94
C GLU A 17 8.84 18.19 -1.42
N TRP A 18 8.22 17.43 -2.29
CA TRP A 18 8.82 16.21 -2.82
C TRP A 18 9.99 16.53 -3.74
N PRO A 19 11.06 15.71 -3.71
CA PRO A 19 12.13 15.82 -4.70
C PRO A 19 11.59 15.65 -6.12
N ALA A 20 12.27 16.24 -7.09
CA ALA A 20 11.87 16.18 -8.50
C ALA A 20 11.73 14.74 -9.00
N ALA A 21 12.62 13.84 -8.57
CA ALA A 21 12.56 12.44 -8.98
C ALA A 21 11.26 11.76 -8.50
N LEU A 22 10.81 12.08 -7.32
CA LEU A 22 9.58 11.53 -6.77
C LEU A 22 8.34 12.06 -7.49
N LYS A 23 8.34 13.35 -7.82
CA LYS A 23 7.27 13.96 -8.63
C LYS A 23 7.20 13.32 -10.01
N ALA A 24 8.34 13.03 -10.62
CA ALA A 24 8.39 12.38 -11.93
C ALA A 24 7.87 10.94 -11.87
N GLU A 25 8.20 10.20 -10.81
CA GLU A 25 7.68 8.85 -10.62
C GLU A 25 6.15 8.86 -10.47
N PHE A 26 5.63 9.80 -9.70
CA PHE A 26 4.19 9.95 -9.51
C PHE A 26 3.50 10.25 -10.85
N ALA A 27 4.08 11.14 -11.67
CA ALA A 27 3.54 11.47 -12.98
C ALA A 27 3.54 10.27 -13.92
N ARG A 28 4.59 9.44 -13.88
CA ARG A 28 4.65 8.21 -14.68
C ARG A 28 3.56 7.22 -14.29
N GLU A 29 3.27 7.09 -12.99
CA GLU A 29 2.18 6.23 -12.54
C GLU A 29 0.84 6.73 -13.07
N ALA A 30 0.62 8.04 -13.12
CA ALA A 30 -0.61 8.61 -13.65
C ALA A 30 -0.80 8.28 -15.13
N GLU A 31 0.28 8.21 -15.91
CA GLU A 31 0.24 7.83 -17.33
C GLU A 31 0.06 6.33 -17.52
N ARG A 32 0.65 5.53 -16.63
CA ARG A 32 0.58 4.06 -16.66
C ARG A 32 0.23 3.55 -15.28
N PRO A 33 -1.06 3.48 -14.94
CA PRO A 33 -1.48 3.05 -13.62
C PRO A 33 -0.87 1.72 -13.20
N ASN A 34 -0.30 1.71 -12.00
CA ASN A 34 0.39 0.55 -11.44
C ASN A 34 -0.51 -0.19 -10.46
N GLY A 35 -1.04 -1.33 -10.88
CA GLY A 35 -1.90 -2.17 -10.05
C GLY A 35 -1.19 -3.08 -9.07
N CYS A 36 0.15 -3.05 -9.03
CA CYS A 36 0.93 -3.87 -8.10
C CYS A 36 0.95 -3.20 -6.72
N VAL A 37 0.00 -3.55 -5.89
CA VAL A 37 -0.17 -2.94 -4.56
C VAL A 37 0.64 -3.65 -3.48
N GLY A 38 1.51 -4.56 -3.86
CA GLY A 38 2.41 -5.26 -2.97
C GLY A 38 3.72 -5.62 -3.67
N SER A 39 4.64 -6.18 -2.91
CA SER A 39 5.93 -6.64 -3.43
C SER A 39 5.79 -7.91 -4.24
N GLU A 40 4.87 -8.77 -3.82
CA GLU A 40 4.67 -10.08 -4.43
C GLU A 40 3.21 -10.50 -4.29
N LEU A 41 2.64 -11.03 -5.38
CA LEU A 41 1.29 -11.57 -5.39
C LEU A 41 1.34 -13.03 -4.93
N LEU A 42 0.77 -13.30 -3.76
CA LEU A 42 0.80 -14.63 -3.15
C LEU A 42 -0.27 -15.55 -3.72
N SER A 43 -1.44 -15.00 -4.03
CA SER A 43 -2.58 -15.77 -4.48
C SER A 43 -3.53 -14.89 -5.27
N GLU A 44 -4.16 -15.46 -6.28
CA GLU A 44 -5.20 -14.79 -7.03
C GLU A 44 -6.29 -15.79 -7.41
N THR A 45 -7.53 -15.40 -7.21
CA THR A 45 -8.71 -16.12 -7.68
C THR A 45 -9.56 -15.16 -8.49
N GLY A 46 -10.68 -15.63 -9.01
CA GLY A 46 -11.63 -14.73 -9.66
C GLY A 46 -12.28 -13.72 -8.70
N LYS A 47 -12.09 -13.92 -7.39
CA LYS A 47 -12.74 -13.10 -6.36
C LYS A 47 -11.79 -12.16 -5.64
N LEU A 48 -10.50 -12.50 -5.54
CA LEU A 48 -9.57 -11.70 -4.75
C LEU A 48 -8.11 -11.90 -5.17
N ARG A 49 -7.29 -10.93 -4.72
CA ARG A 49 -5.83 -10.97 -4.84
C ARG A 49 -5.23 -10.82 -3.44
N VAL A 50 -4.27 -11.67 -3.11
CA VAL A 50 -3.54 -11.59 -1.84
C VAL A 50 -2.10 -11.23 -2.12
N TRP A 51 -1.67 -10.10 -1.55
CA TRP A 51 -0.33 -9.57 -1.72
C TRP A 51 0.43 -9.60 -0.40
N THR A 52 1.74 -9.71 -0.46
CA THR A 52 2.62 -9.36 0.64
C THR A 52 3.42 -8.12 0.27
N ILE A 53 3.66 -7.26 1.26
CA ILE A 53 4.67 -6.23 1.20
C ILE A 53 5.72 -6.63 2.22
N ARG A 54 6.97 -6.76 1.77
CA ARG A 54 8.09 -7.00 2.67
C ARG A 54 9.19 -6.02 2.31
N LEU A 55 9.47 -5.11 3.21
CA LEU A 55 10.48 -4.06 3.02
C LEU A 55 11.52 -4.16 4.12
N LYS A 56 12.77 -4.27 3.73
CA LYS A 56 13.90 -4.14 4.66
C LYS A 56 14.01 -2.70 5.12
N PRO A 57 14.74 -2.43 6.23
CA PRO A 57 15.00 -1.05 6.65
C PRO A 57 15.51 -0.20 5.49
N GLY A 58 14.87 0.93 5.26
CA GLY A 58 15.23 1.85 4.18
C GLY A 58 14.66 1.52 2.80
N GLU A 59 14.08 0.34 2.61
CA GLU A 59 13.47 -0.01 1.33
C GLU A 59 12.11 0.66 1.16
N ARG A 60 11.74 0.83 -0.10
CA ARG A 60 10.50 1.48 -0.48
C ARG A 60 9.81 0.70 -1.60
N ILE A 61 8.48 0.53 -1.48
CA ILE A 61 7.65 0.14 -2.61
C ILE A 61 7.14 1.42 -3.26
N GLY A 62 7.31 1.53 -4.58
CA GLY A 62 6.99 2.73 -5.33
C GLY A 62 5.50 3.04 -5.42
N PHE A 63 5.18 4.13 -6.08
CA PHE A 63 3.80 4.52 -6.26
C PHE A 63 3.00 3.42 -6.95
N HIS A 64 1.85 3.11 -6.39
CA HIS A 64 0.92 2.12 -6.91
C HIS A 64 -0.51 2.60 -6.68
N ARG A 65 -1.43 2.01 -7.42
CA ARG A 65 -2.82 2.48 -7.47
C ARG A 65 -3.77 1.42 -6.95
N HIS A 66 -4.54 1.79 -5.94
CA HIS A 66 -5.64 1.00 -5.43
C HIS A 66 -6.93 1.44 -6.11
N VAL A 67 -7.61 0.53 -6.78
CA VAL A 67 -8.93 0.76 -7.36
C VAL A 67 -9.96 -0.23 -6.82
N LEU A 68 -9.49 -1.33 -6.22
CA LEU A 68 -10.34 -2.36 -5.64
C LEU A 68 -10.53 -2.12 -4.15
N ASN A 69 -11.67 -2.51 -3.62
CA ASN A 69 -11.84 -2.57 -2.18
C ASN A 69 -10.79 -3.50 -1.60
N TYR A 70 -10.19 -3.15 -0.49
CA TYR A 70 -9.14 -3.98 0.09
C TYR A 70 -9.02 -3.77 1.59
N PHE A 71 -8.35 -4.70 2.23
CA PHE A 71 -7.84 -4.47 3.58
C PHE A 71 -6.38 -4.85 3.63
N TRP A 72 -5.68 -4.29 4.60
CA TRP A 72 -4.31 -4.67 4.89
C TRP A 72 -4.16 -4.98 6.37
N THR A 73 -3.22 -5.85 6.69
CA THR A 73 -2.84 -6.16 8.05
C THR A 73 -1.34 -5.98 8.19
N SER A 74 -0.93 -5.21 9.19
CA SER A 74 0.47 -5.11 9.57
C SER A 74 0.82 -6.36 10.38
N VAL A 75 1.77 -7.16 9.88
CA VAL A 75 2.12 -8.42 10.55
C VAL A 75 2.93 -8.15 11.82
N ASN A 76 3.93 -7.30 11.74
CA ASN A 76 4.88 -7.09 12.83
C ASN A 76 5.01 -5.64 13.30
N GLY A 77 4.18 -4.75 12.78
CA GLY A 77 4.26 -3.33 13.13
C GLY A 77 5.43 -2.62 12.46
N GLY A 78 5.76 -1.44 12.97
CA GLY A 78 6.89 -0.67 12.47
C GLY A 78 6.53 0.77 12.16
N ARG A 79 7.49 1.49 11.59
CA ARG A 79 7.31 2.88 11.17
C ARG A 79 7.49 3.00 9.67
N GLY A 80 6.58 3.70 9.02
CA GLY A 80 6.62 3.90 7.57
C GLY A 80 6.36 5.33 7.18
N ARG A 81 6.73 5.65 5.94
CA ARG A 81 6.43 6.95 5.32
C ARG A 81 5.68 6.69 4.04
N GLN A 82 4.63 7.45 3.83
CA GLN A 82 3.87 7.42 2.59
C GLN A 82 3.84 8.81 1.97
N HIS A 83 3.96 8.84 0.65
CA HIS A 83 3.68 10.04 -0.14
C HIS A 83 2.29 9.83 -0.75
N LEU A 84 1.39 10.79 -0.54
CA LEU A 84 0.00 10.67 -0.93
C LEU A 84 -0.28 11.48 -2.19
N MET A 85 -1.30 11.08 -2.94
CA MET A 85 -1.60 11.71 -4.23
C MET A 85 -2.03 13.17 -4.14
N ASP A 86 -2.33 13.69 -2.95
CA ASP A 86 -2.61 15.10 -2.74
C ASP A 86 -1.33 15.93 -2.54
N GLY A 87 -0.16 15.30 -2.63
CA GLY A 87 1.13 15.97 -2.49
C GLY A 87 1.66 16.01 -1.07
N THR A 88 0.95 15.41 -0.11
CA THR A 88 1.41 15.38 1.28
C THR A 88 2.25 14.14 1.57
N THR A 89 3.03 14.23 2.64
CA THR A 89 3.85 13.13 3.16
C THR A 89 3.38 12.85 4.58
N VAL A 90 3.16 11.58 4.91
CA VAL A 90 2.71 11.17 6.24
C VAL A 90 3.60 10.06 6.76
N GLU A 91 4.03 10.19 8.01
CA GLU A 91 4.74 9.12 8.71
C GLU A 91 3.76 8.43 9.64
N TYR A 92 3.78 7.10 9.59
CA TYR A 92 2.86 6.24 10.34
C TYR A 92 3.63 5.36 11.30
N SER A 93 3.03 5.10 12.46
CA SER A 93 3.47 4.02 13.34
C SER A 93 2.38 2.97 13.33
N TYR A 94 2.77 1.75 12.98
CA TYR A 94 1.85 0.61 12.91
C TYR A 94 2.10 -0.32 14.11
N TYR A 95 1.05 -0.98 14.58
CA TYR A 95 1.19 -2.01 15.61
C TYR A 95 0.92 -3.40 15.00
N PRO A 96 1.49 -4.46 15.56
CA PRO A 96 1.28 -5.82 15.06
C PRO A 96 -0.21 -6.19 15.06
N GLY A 97 -0.70 -6.68 13.92
CA GLY A 97 -2.10 -7.04 13.75
C GLY A 97 -3.02 -5.89 13.39
N GLU A 98 -2.53 -4.68 13.33
CA GLU A 98 -3.34 -3.54 12.88
C GLU A 98 -3.90 -3.84 11.50
N THR A 99 -5.23 -3.68 11.34
CA THR A 99 -5.91 -3.99 10.08
C THR A 99 -6.84 -2.83 9.73
N ARG A 100 -6.78 -2.40 8.47
CA ARG A 100 -7.61 -1.31 7.95
C ARG A 100 -8.27 -1.73 6.67
N HIS A 101 -9.51 -1.27 6.49
CA HIS A 101 -10.30 -1.51 5.29
C HIS A 101 -10.49 -0.23 4.52
N GLU A 102 -10.40 -0.34 3.19
CA GLU A 102 -10.60 0.78 2.27
C GLU A 102 -11.57 0.36 1.18
N THR A 103 -12.48 1.26 0.81
CA THR A 103 -13.45 1.02 -0.25
C THR A 103 -13.44 2.17 -1.23
N TYR A 104 -13.80 1.88 -2.49
CA TYR A 104 -13.79 2.86 -3.57
C TYR A 104 -15.10 2.78 -4.35
N GLY A 105 -15.64 3.93 -4.70
CA GLY A 105 -16.74 4.01 -5.66
C GLY A 105 -16.21 3.92 -7.09
N ALA A 106 -17.14 3.89 -8.05
CA ALA A 106 -16.78 3.83 -9.46
C ALA A 106 -15.90 5.02 -9.87
N GLY A 107 -14.75 4.74 -10.44
CA GLY A 107 -13.79 5.75 -10.87
C GLY A 107 -12.92 6.32 -9.77
N GLU A 108 -13.16 5.98 -8.53
CA GLU A 108 -12.32 6.41 -7.41
C GLU A 108 -11.08 5.54 -7.29
N PHE A 109 -10.01 6.13 -6.81
CA PHE A 109 -8.74 5.41 -6.61
C PHE A 109 -7.86 6.14 -5.62
N LYS A 110 -6.82 5.44 -5.16
CA LYS A 110 -5.79 6.02 -4.30
C LYS A 110 -4.43 5.64 -4.84
N VAL A 111 -3.52 6.62 -4.92
CA VAL A 111 -2.12 6.39 -5.30
C VAL A 111 -1.25 6.80 -4.13
N HIS A 112 -0.36 5.92 -3.73
CA HIS A 112 0.62 6.18 -2.69
C HIS A 112 1.82 5.23 -2.83
N ASP A 113 2.84 5.50 -2.04
CA ASP A 113 4.00 4.62 -1.87
C ASP A 113 4.11 4.22 -0.41
N LEU A 114 5.14 3.47 -0.07
CA LEU A 114 5.44 3.12 1.33
C LEU A 114 6.93 2.87 1.47
N GLU A 115 7.54 3.49 2.47
CA GLU A 115 8.95 3.34 2.81
C GLU A 115 9.08 2.85 4.25
N ASN A 116 9.98 1.91 4.49
CA ASN A 116 10.26 1.42 5.83
C ASN A 116 11.27 2.34 6.52
N LEU A 117 10.84 3.01 7.59
CA LEU A 117 11.68 3.90 8.40
C LEU A 117 12.21 3.23 9.66
N GLY A 118 11.87 1.97 9.88
CA GLY A 118 12.26 1.25 11.09
C GLY A 118 13.57 0.49 10.94
N ASP A 119 13.91 -0.27 11.97
CA ASP A 119 15.16 -1.04 12.05
C ASP A 119 14.97 -2.52 11.69
N ASP A 120 13.73 -2.96 11.56
CA ASP A 120 13.39 -4.34 11.22
C ASP A 120 12.60 -4.37 9.91
N ASP A 121 12.50 -5.56 9.31
CA ASP A 121 11.64 -5.76 8.14
C ASP A 121 10.22 -5.34 8.44
N MET A 122 9.58 -4.67 7.49
CA MET A 122 8.18 -4.28 7.58
C MET A 122 7.38 -5.22 6.69
N ILE A 123 6.38 -5.88 7.27
CA ILE A 123 5.60 -6.91 6.57
C ILE A 123 4.12 -6.57 6.67
N PHE A 124 3.47 -6.51 5.50
CA PHE A 124 2.01 -6.36 5.39
C PHE A 124 1.46 -7.49 4.55
N ILE A 125 0.23 -7.87 4.86
CA ILE A 125 -0.60 -8.68 3.96
C ILE A 125 -1.72 -7.77 3.50
N THR A 126 -1.93 -7.70 2.19
CA THR A 126 -2.98 -6.89 1.57
C THR A 126 -3.89 -7.81 0.76
N VAL A 127 -5.19 -7.71 1.00
CA VAL A 127 -6.18 -8.51 0.29
C VAL A 127 -7.10 -7.57 -0.47
N GLU A 128 -7.05 -7.65 -1.81
CA GLU A 128 -7.94 -6.90 -2.68
C GLU A 128 -9.14 -7.76 -3.06
N SER A 129 -10.33 -7.19 -3.01
CA SER A 129 -11.57 -7.86 -3.42
C SER A 129 -11.87 -7.50 -4.87
N ILE A 130 -11.86 -8.48 -5.75
CA ILE A 130 -12.29 -8.30 -7.15
C ILE A 130 -13.82 -8.31 -7.18
N GLU A 131 -14.40 -9.31 -6.52
CA GLU A 131 -15.84 -9.42 -6.38
C GLU A 131 -16.37 -8.36 -5.40
N GLY A 132 -17.38 -7.63 -5.80
CA GLY A 132 -17.99 -6.59 -4.96
C GLY A 132 -17.33 -5.22 -5.07
N SER A 133 -16.21 -5.08 -5.77
CA SER A 133 -15.62 -3.78 -6.05
C SER A 133 -16.33 -3.09 -7.21
N ALA A 134 -16.44 -1.77 -7.14
CA ALA A 134 -17.07 -0.98 -8.19
C ALA A 134 -16.20 -0.90 -9.46
N ASN A 135 -14.90 -1.08 -9.32
CA ASN A 135 -13.93 -0.96 -10.41
C ASN A 135 -13.37 -2.32 -10.79
N LYS A 136 -12.95 -2.44 -12.04
CA LYS A 136 -12.24 -3.63 -12.51
C LYS A 136 -10.79 -3.62 -12.05
N PRO A 137 -10.19 -4.79 -11.81
CA PRO A 137 -8.79 -4.84 -11.43
C PRO A 137 -7.90 -4.30 -12.55
N LEU A 138 -6.83 -3.61 -12.14
CA LEU A 138 -5.81 -3.18 -13.09
C LEU A 138 -4.97 -4.40 -13.52
N PRO A 139 -4.46 -4.38 -14.76
CA PRO A 139 -3.56 -5.44 -15.21
C PRO A 139 -2.26 -5.41 -14.41
N ILE A 140 -1.72 -6.58 -14.16
CA ILE A 140 -0.45 -6.75 -13.45
C ILE A 140 0.46 -7.70 -14.24
N PRO A 141 1.79 -7.50 -14.18
CA PRO A 141 2.71 -8.40 -14.88
C PRO A 141 2.86 -9.72 -14.14
N ASP A 142 3.15 -10.79 -14.89
CA ASP A 142 3.36 -12.10 -14.28
C ASP A 142 4.59 -12.15 -13.37
N THR A 143 5.52 -11.21 -13.55
CA THR A 143 6.75 -11.16 -12.74
C THR A 143 6.51 -10.90 -11.26
N VAL A 144 5.33 -10.37 -10.87
CA VAL A 144 5.02 -10.12 -9.46
C VAL A 144 4.44 -11.34 -8.75
N ARG A 145 4.11 -12.41 -9.50
CA ARG A 145 3.50 -13.60 -8.93
C ARG A 145 4.53 -14.43 -8.19
N LEU A 146 4.09 -14.99 -7.05
CA LEU A 146 4.90 -15.93 -6.31
C LEU A 146 5.18 -17.14 -7.21
N LYS A 147 6.45 -17.49 -7.33
CA LYS A 147 6.85 -18.65 -8.13
C LYS A 147 6.89 -19.88 -7.24
N ALA A 148 6.38 -21.01 -7.79
CA ALA A 148 6.51 -22.30 -7.13
C ALA A 148 8.00 -22.64 -7.01
N ALA A 149 8.38 -23.19 -5.87
CA ALA A 149 9.75 -23.62 -5.62
C ALA A 149 10.12 -24.83 -6.47
#